data_518de590707023f0b1a50e7cc29b1759
#
_entry.id   518de590707023f0b1a50e7cc29b1759
#
_cell.length_a   1.000
_cell.length_b   1.000
_cell.length_c   1.000
_cell.angle_alpha   90.00
_cell.angle_beta   90.00
_cell.angle_gamma   90.00
#
_symmetry.space_group_name_H-M   'P 1'
#
loop_
_entity.id
_entity.type
_entity.pdbx_description
1 polymer ?
#
loop_
_entity_poly.entity_id
_entity_poly.type
_entity_poly.pdbx_seq_one_letter_code
_entity_poly.pdbx_strand_id
1 'polypeptide(L)'
;MQRRRLGRSGLEVSAVGLGTWQVLDVRDREEEARHEVVGAALEAGITLFDSSPMYGEAERVLGDALCKYGRDSATVATKVWTSDDREAEHQTEDALDFFDGRIELYQVHNLVAVEKRLDLLERLKEEGKVCSIGATHYSRSAFAALMDVMRGGRVDFVQVPYNAADVAITEEVLPLAEELGLGVIAMVPLGSGRLVRKAPADKDLEPLRGFGVETWAQALLKFVLSDERVSCAIPATSKPERARENARAGEPPFFGSEEREYVRRLARR
;
A
#
# COMPACT_ATOMS: atom_id res chain seq x y z
N MET A 1 -5.07 -0.58 -16.02
CA MET A 1 -4.97 -0.24 -14.57
C MET A 1 -5.80 1.00 -14.29
N GLN A 2 -6.80 0.92 -13.39
CA GLN A 2 -7.55 2.08 -12.94
C GLN A 2 -6.68 3.00 -12.08
N ARG A 3 -6.83 4.31 -12.26
CA ARG A 3 -6.29 5.33 -11.37
C ARG A 3 -7.36 5.79 -10.40
N ARG A 4 -6.98 6.04 -9.14
CA ARG A 4 -7.88 6.50 -8.08
C ARG A 4 -7.28 7.67 -7.32
N ARG A 5 -8.12 8.61 -6.94
CA ARG A 5 -7.69 9.70 -6.06
C ARG A 5 -7.32 9.16 -4.68
N LEU A 6 -6.22 9.65 -4.12
CA LEU A 6 -5.82 9.36 -2.76
C LEU A 6 -6.39 10.43 -1.81
N GLY A 7 -7.69 10.33 -1.55
CA GLY A 7 -8.42 11.28 -0.71
C GLY A 7 -8.21 12.73 -1.14
N ARG A 8 -7.95 13.61 -0.16
CA ARG A 8 -7.70 15.04 -0.36
C ARG A 8 -6.25 15.39 -0.71
N SER A 9 -5.36 14.41 -0.84
CA SER A 9 -3.94 14.63 -1.16
C SER A 9 -3.70 15.31 -2.51
N GLY A 10 -4.68 15.30 -3.41
CA GLY A 10 -4.53 15.78 -4.79
C GLY A 10 -3.81 14.80 -5.71
N LEU A 11 -3.29 13.69 -5.19
CA LEU A 11 -2.60 12.68 -5.97
C LEU A 11 -3.55 11.61 -6.52
N GLU A 12 -3.21 11.10 -7.70
CA GLU A 12 -3.83 9.92 -8.29
C GLU A 12 -2.83 8.77 -8.31
N VAL A 13 -3.23 7.62 -7.76
CA VAL A 13 -2.42 6.42 -7.68
C VAL A 13 -3.06 5.26 -8.44
N SER A 14 -2.28 4.29 -8.86
CA SER A 14 -2.81 3.04 -9.40
C SER A 14 -3.61 2.28 -8.33
N ALA A 15 -4.72 1.65 -8.71
CA ALA A 15 -5.56 0.90 -7.77
C ALA A 15 -4.80 -0.26 -7.10
N VAL A 16 -3.82 -0.86 -7.81
CA VAL A 16 -2.85 -1.80 -7.24
C VAL A 16 -1.50 -1.12 -7.16
N GLY A 17 -0.89 -1.15 -5.99
CA GLY A 17 0.49 -0.75 -5.73
C GLY A 17 1.42 -1.94 -5.53
N LEU A 18 2.67 -1.69 -5.16
CA LEU A 18 3.65 -2.70 -4.77
C LEU A 18 4.18 -2.42 -3.36
N GLY A 19 3.91 -3.33 -2.41
CA GLY A 19 4.54 -3.34 -1.10
C GLY A 19 5.90 -4.02 -1.14
N THR A 20 6.84 -3.57 -0.31
CA THR A 20 8.22 -4.08 -0.28
C THR A 20 8.53 -4.97 0.92
N TRP A 21 7.65 -5.01 1.93
CA TRP A 21 7.88 -5.76 3.16
C TRP A 21 8.17 -7.24 2.89
N GLN A 22 9.27 -7.76 3.47
CA GLN A 22 9.78 -9.13 3.34
C GLN A 22 10.20 -9.55 1.92
N VAL A 23 10.16 -8.66 0.94
CA VAL A 23 10.48 -9.03 -0.45
C VAL A 23 11.63 -8.23 -1.04
N LEU A 24 11.86 -7.00 -0.59
CA LEU A 24 12.99 -6.17 -1.05
C LEU A 24 14.11 -6.03 -0.01
N ASP A 25 14.03 -6.68 1.14
CA ASP A 25 15.13 -6.79 2.10
C ASP A 25 16.13 -7.84 1.61
N VAL A 26 16.94 -7.46 0.64
CA VAL A 26 17.94 -8.30 -0.03
C VAL A 26 19.23 -7.53 -0.27
N ARG A 27 20.33 -8.26 -0.53
CA ARG A 27 21.65 -7.70 -0.83
C ARG A 27 22.30 -8.44 -1.97
N ASP A 28 23.24 -7.76 -2.62
CA ASP A 28 24.15 -8.32 -3.63
C ASP A 28 23.41 -9.02 -4.80
N ARG A 29 23.61 -10.32 -4.94
CA ARG A 29 23.13 -11.11 -6.08
C ARG A 29 21.61 -11.18 -6.22
N GLU A 30 20.88 -10.92 -5.13
CA GLU A 30 19.41 -10.97 -5.15
C GLU A 30 18.79 -9.64 -5.59
N GLU A 31 19.53 -8.53 -5.54
CA GLU A 31 18.99 -7.19 -5.83
C GLU A 31 18.47 -7.08 -7.26
N GLU A 32 19.25 -7.58 -8.25
CA GLU A 32 18.83 -7.50 -9.66
C GLU A 32 17.47 -8.16 -9.89
N ALA A 33 17.21 -9.31 -9.29
CA ALA A 33 15.91 -9.98 -9.40
C ALA A 33 14.78 -9.17 -8.73
N ARG A 34 15.08 -8.35 -7.72
CA ARG A 34 14.10 -7.44 -7.10
C ARG A 34 13.91 -6.18 -7.93
N HIS A 35 14.96 -5.67 -8.54
CA HIS A 35 14.86 -4.56 -9.52
C HIS A 35 13.93 -4.94 -10.68
N GLU A 36 14.05 -6.17 -11.20
CA GLU A 36 13.15 -6.68 -12.25
C GLU A 36 11.67 -6.71 -11.81
N VAL A 37 11.39 -6.97 -10.53
CA VAL A 37 10.01 -6.91 -9.98
C VAL A 37 9.47 -5.48 -10.04
N VAL A 38 10.27 -4.50 -9.67
CA VAL A 38 9.89 -3.07 -9.72
C VAL A 38 9.68 -2.63 -11.17
N GLY A 39 10.60 -3.01 -12.08
CA GLY A 39 10.44 -2.75 -13.51
C GLY A 39 9.16 -3.34 -14.09
N ALA A 40 8.87 -4.60 -13.79
CA ALA A 40 7.65 -5.28 -14.22
C ALA A 40 6.37 -4.65 -13.65
N ALA A 41 6.43 -4.11 -12.43
CA ALA A 41 5.33 -3.37 -11.81
C ALA A 41 5.07 -2.05 -12.56
N LEU A 42 6.10 -1.28 -12.86
CA LEU A 42 6.00 -0.04 -13.64
C LEU A 42 5.44 -0.30 -15.05
N GLU A 43 5.96 -1.30 -15.76
CA GLU A 43 5.47 -1.72 -17.08
C GLU A 43 3.99 -2.11 -17.06
N ALA A 44 3.52 -2.72 -15.96
CA ALA A 44 2.11 -3.09 -15.77
C ALA A 44 1.22 -1.92 -15.33
N GLY A 45 1.77 -0.70 -15.20
CA GLY A 45 1.05 0.52 -14.84
C GLY A 45 0.84 0.70 -13.34
N ILE A 46 1.59 -0.02 -12.50
CA ILE A 46 1.67 0.25 -11.06
C ILE A 46 2.48 1.53 -10.86
N THR A 47 1.94 2.47 -10.11
CA THR A 47 2.62 3.74 -9.82
C THR A 47 2.91 3.94 -8.35
N LEU A 48 2.22 3.26 -7.43
CA LEU A 48 2.45 3.38 -5.99
C LEU A 48 3.35 2.25 -5.49
N PHE A 49 4.45 2.64 -4.83
CA PHE A 49 5.44 1.75 -4.21
C PHE A 49 5.57 2.08 -2.73
N ASP A 50 5.33 1.10 -1.85
CA ASP A 50 5.32 1.31 -0.39
C ASP A 50 6.49 0.60 0.28
N SER A 51 7.29 1.36 1.03
CA SER A 51 8.42 0.88 1.81
C SER A 51 8.43 1.43 3.25
N SER A 52 9.50 1.18 3.99
CA SER A 52 9.71 1.67 5.35
C SER A 52 11.14 1.41 5.82
N PRO A 53 11.74 2.27 6.64
CA PRO A 53 13.07 2.03 7.24
C PRO A 53 13.13 0.77 8.10
N MET A 54 12.00 0.29 8.64
CA MET A 54 11.98 -0.99 9.38
C MET A 54 12.02 -2.23 8.49
N TYR A 55 12.06 -2.09 7.17
CA TYR A 55 12.08 -3.23 6.23
C TYR A 55 13.50 -3.57 5.73
N GLY A 56 14.52 -3.30 6.54
CA GLY A 56 15.92 -3.57 6.19
C GLY A 56 16.39 -2.75 5.00
N GLU A 57 16.94 -3.40 3.98
CA GLU A 57 17.46 -2.76 2.77
C GLU A 57 16.37 -2.29 1.78
N ALA A 58 15.09 -2.49 2.09
CA ALA A 58 14.02 -2.36 1.11
C ALA A 58 13.88 -0.96 0.51
N GLU A 59 14.16 0.12 1.26
CA GLU A 59 14.11 1.49 0.74
C GLU A 59 15.24 1.73 -0.27
N ARG A 60 16.46 1.35 0.07
CA ARG A 60 17.62 1.46 -0.82
C ARG A 60 17.42 0.66 -2.11
N VAL A 61 17.04 -0.62 -1.98
CA VAL A 61 16.80 -1.51 -3.13
C VAL A 61 15.67 -0.98 -4.02
N LEU A 62 14.61 -0.42 -3.42
CA LEU A 62 13.54 0.24 -4.18
C LEU A 62 14.05 1.48 -4.90
N GLY A 63 14.83 2.34 -4.22
CA GLY A 63 15.42 3.55 -4.79
C GLY A 63 16.30 3.23 -6.01
N ASP A 64 17.21 2.27 -5.86
CA ASP A 64 18.07 1.79 -6.95
C ASP A 64 17.26 1.27 -8.15
N ALA A 65 16.22 0.49 -7.89
CA ALA A 65 15.33 -0.03 -8.93
C ALA A 65 14.57 1.10 -9.64
N LEU A 66 14.03 2.07 -8.89
CA LEU A 66 13.30 3.20 -9.47
C LEU A 66 14.23 4.11 -10.29
N CYS A 67 15.47 4.35 -9.84
CA CYS A 67 16.47 5.05 -10.61
C CYS A 67 16.72 4.36 -11.97
N LYS A 68 16.79 3.02 -11.99
CA LYS A 68 17.00 2.22 -13.19
C LYS A 68 15.80 2.21 -14.15
N TYR A 69 14.56 2.11 -13.62
CA TYR A 69 13.37 1.83 -14.43
C TYR A 69 12.43 3.01 -14.61
N GLY A 70 12.57 4.10 -13.84
CA GLY A 70 11.76 5.31 -14.01
C GLY A 70 11.17 5.88 -12.72
N ARG A 71 11.99 6.62 -11.98
CA ARG A 71 11.59 7.31 -10.73
C ARG A 71 10.41 8.28 -10.93
N ASP A 72 10.40 9.03 -12.03
CA ASP A 72 9.36 10.03 -12.33
C ASP A 72 7.95 9.44 -12.52
N SER A 73 7.87 8.15 -12.84
CA SER A 73 6.60 7.44 -13.00
C SER A 73 6.08 6.85 -11.68
N ALA A 74 6.87 6.96 -10.60
CA ALA A 74 6.55 6.36 -9.32
C ALA A 74 6.02 7.38 -8.32
N THR A 75 5.04 6.97 -7.54
CA THR A 75 4.59 7.58 -6.30
C THR A 75 5.16 6.75 -5.16
N VAL A 76 6.17 7.26 -4.48
CA VAL A 76 6.81 6.56 -3.38
C VAL A 76 6.08 6.87 -2.07
N ALA A 77 5.71 5.81 -1.36
CA ALA A 77 5.21 5.85 -0.01
C ALA A 77 6.25 5.25 0.93
N THR A 78 6.71 6.02 1.92
CA THR A 78 7.54 5.48 2.99
C THR A 78 7.15 6.02 4.36
N LYS A 79 7.92 5.74 5.41
CA LYS A 79 7.48 5.91 6.79
C LYS A 79 8.64 6.39 7.66
N VAL A 80 8.31 7.10 8.75
CA VAL A 80 9.22 7.35 9.86
C VAL A 80 8.84 6.44 11.03
N TRP A 81 9.82 5.73 11.59
CA TRP A 81 9.59 4.71 12.62
C TRP A 81 10.63 4.78 13.73
N THR A 82 10.50 5.76 14.61
CA THR A 82 11.32 5.90 15.81
C THR A 82 10.71 6.93 16.77
N SER A 83 11.00 6.81 18.05
CA SER A 83 10.67 7.83 19.04
C SER A 83 11.83 8.82 19.30
N ASP A 84 13.03 8.52 18.83
CA ASP A 84 14.20 9.39 18.91
C ASP A 84 14.20 10.41 17.78
N ASP A 85 14.45 11.68 18.11
CA ASP A 85 14.34 12.78 17.15
C ASP A 85 15.52 12.79 16.17
N ARG A 86 16.74 12.41 16.60
CA ARG A 86 17.91 12.33 15.70
C ARG A 86 17.79 11.18 14.73
N GLU A 87 17.31 10.04 15.22
CA GLU A 87 17.04 8.88 14.37
C GLU A 87 15.95 9.19 13.33
N ALA A 88 14.93 9.99 13.69
CA ALA A 88 13.90 10.40 12.74
C ALA A 88 14.45 11.30 11.62
N GLU A 89 15.34 12.24 11.95
CA GLU A 89 16.04 13.05 10.95
C GLU A 89 16.90 12.15 10.04
N HIS A 90 17.66 11.20 10.62
CA HIS A 90 18.49 10.27 9.84
C HIS A 90 17.66 9.40 8.90
N GLN A 91 16.56 8.78 9.38
CA GLN A 91 15.63 8.02 8.52
C GLN A 91 15.05 8.89 7.39
N THR A 92 14.82 10.17 7.65
CA THR A 92 14.32 11.12 6.66
C THR A 92 15.39 11.46 5.62
N GLU A 93 16.64 11.71 6.05
CA GLU A 93 17.77 11.97 5.16
C GLU A 93 18.02 10.77 4.24
N ASP A 94 18.10 9.57 4.80
CA ASP A 94 18.27 8.33 4.03
C ASP A 94 17.14 8.16 2.99
N ALA A 95 15.88 8.33 3.40
CA ALA A 95 14.75 8.19 2.48
C ALA A 95 14.78 9.24 1.36
N LEU A 96 15.15 10.49 1.66
CA LEU A 96 15.31 11.52 0.62
C LEU A 96 16.44 11.18 -0.34
N ASP A 97 17.57 10.67 0.15
CA ASP A 97 18.68 10.24 -0.67
C ASP A 97 18.31 9.07 -1.59
N PHE A 98 17.59 8.07 -1.07
CA PHE A 98 17.13 6.91 -1.87
C PHE A 98 16.10 7.31 -2.93
N PHE A 99 15.29 8.35 -2.69
CA PHE A 99 14.16 8.70 -3.55
C PHE A 99 14.32 10.04 -4.28
N ASP A 100 15.54 10.44 -4.57
CA ASP A 100 15.87 11.61 -5.39
C ASP A 100 15.33 12.94 -4.81
N GLY A 101 15.50 13.11 -3.51
CA GLY A 101 15.18 14.32 -2.77
C GLY A 101 13.68 14.57 -2.53
N ARG A 102 12.79 13.64 -2.91
CA ARG A 102 11.34 13.80 -2.79
C ARG A 102 10.62 12.51 -2.40
N ILE A 103 9.70 12.64 -1.45
CA ILE A 103 8.80 11.58 -1.01
C ILE A 103 7.36 12.02 -1.27
N GLU A 104 6.60 11.29 -2.09
CA GLU A 104 5.22 11.65 -2.38
C GLU A 104 4.30 11.41 -1.18
N LEU A 105 4.47 10.29 -0.49
CA LEU A 105 3.64 9.87 0.64
C LEU A 105 4.51 9.52 1.84
N TYR A 106 4.53 10.34 2.87
CA TYR A 106 5.31 10.07 4.08
C TYR A 106 4.41 9.84 5.28
N GLN A 107 4.64 8.75 6.02
CA GLN A 107 3.71 8.26 7.03
C GLN A 107 4.35 8.12 8.41
N VAL A 108 3.59 8.39 9.46
CA VAL A 108 3.95 7.98 10.82
C VAL A 108 3.67 6.49 10.96
N HIS A 109 4.73 5.69 11.15
CA HIS A 109 4.64 4.24 11.24
C HIS A 109 4.19 3.78 12.62
N ASN A 110 3.11 2.99 12.68
CA ASN A 110 2.56 2.41 13.91
C ASN A 110 2.28 3.44 15.02
N LEU A 111 1.99 4.68 14.64
CA LEU A 111 1.71 5.81 15.53
C LEU A 111 2.83 6.10 16.56
N VAL A 112 4.08 5.71 16.27
CA VAL A 112 5.22 5.95 17.16
C VAL A 112 5.51 7.44 17.24
N ALA A 113 5.45 8.00 18.47
CA ALA A 113 5.66 9.42 18.75
C ALA A 113 4.86 10.34 17.80
N VAL A 114 3.59 10.01 17.56
CA VAL A 114 2.77 10.51 16.44
C VAL A 114 2.79 12.04 16.34
N GLU A 115 2.59 12.79 17.41
CA GLU A 115 2.56 14.25 17.37
C GLU A 115 3.89 14.84 16.88
N LYS A 116 5.01 14.40 17.46
CA LYS A 116 6.34 14.86 17.04
C LYS A 116 6.65 14.48 15.58
N ARG A 117 6.24 13.29 15.16
CA ARG A 117 6.47 12.85 13.78
C ARG A 117 5.60 13.63 12.81
N LEU A 118 4.37 13.96 13.17
CA LEU A 118 3.54 14.85 12.36
C LEU A 118 4.16 16.24 12.23
N ASP A 119 4.72 16.82 13.29
CA ASP A 119 5.42 18.11 13.23
C ASP A 119 6.60 18.06 12.24
N LEU A 120 7.38 16.96 12.24
CA LEU A 120 8.45 16.72 11.28
C LEU A 120 7.91 16.65 9.84
N LEU A 121 6.86 15.86 9.62
CA LEU A 121 6.30 15.66 8.28
C LEU A 121 5.68 16.94 7.72
N GLU A 122 5.02 17.75 8.55
CA GLU A 122 4.48 19.05 8.15
C GLU A 122 5.58 20.01 7.72
N ARG A 123 6.68 20.11 8.48
CA ARG A 123 7.86 20.89 8.09
C ARG A 123 8.41 20.45 6.72
N LEU A 124 8.57 19.13 6.49
CA LEU A 124 9.05 18.59 5.22
C LEU A 124 8.08 18.87 4.05
N LYS A 125 6.78 18.89 4.33
CA LYS A 125 5.76 19.26 3.37
C LYS A 125 5.83 20.75 3.02
N GLU A 126 6.05 21.63 3.99
CA GLU A 126 6.28 23.07 3.78
C GLU A 126 7.57 23.32 2.97
N GLU A 127 8.61 22.52 3.19
CA GLU A 127 9.86 22.57 2.42
C GLU A 127 9.72 21.99 0.99
N GLY A 128 8.57 21.41 0.64
CA GLY A 128 8.30 20.79 -0.66
C GLY A 128 8.95 19.43 -0.89
N LYS A 129 9.54 18.83 0.15
CA LYS A 129 10.17 17.50 0.12
C LYS A 129 9.17 16.35 0.23
N VAL A 130 8.01 16.62 0.84
CA VAL A 130 6.91 15.66 1.03
C VAL A 130 5.64 16.24 0.40
N CYS A 131 4.90 15.43 -0.37
CA CYS A 131 3.65 15.89 -0.98
C CYS A 131 2.43 15.68 -0.07
N SER A 132 2.36 14.54 0.60
CA SER A 132 1.21 14.16 1.44
C SER A 132 1.64 13.41 2.68
N ILE A 133 0.93 13.66 3.78
CA ILE A 133 1.21 13.09 5.10
C ILE A 133 0.19 12.00 5.41
N GLY A 134 0.67 10.88 5.94
CA GLY A 134 -0.18 9.76 6.35
C GLY A 134 0.12 9.22 7.74
N ALA A 135 -0.73 8.32 8.17
CA ALA A 135 -0.51 7.52 9.38
C ALA A 135 -0.89 6.07 9.11
N THR A 136 -0.20 5.13 9.75
CA THR A 136 -0.45 3.71 9.56
C THR A 136 -0.38 2.95 10.87
N HIS A 137 -1.21 1.91 10.98
CA HIS A 137 -1.06 0.90 12.01
C HIS A 137 -1.60 -0.46 11.53
N TYR A 138 -0.85 -1.54 11.80
CA TYR A 138 -1.19 -2.88 11.35
C TYR A 138 -2.20 -3.61 12.27
N SER A 139 -2.40 -3.14 13.50
CA SER A 139 -3.21 -3.82 14.50
C SER A 139 -4.58 -3.17 14.68
N ARG A 140 -5.62 -4.00 14.71
CA ARG A 140 -6.99 -3.57 15.03
C ARG A 140 -7.09 -2.88 16.41
N SER A 141 -6.29 -3.29 17.38
CA SER A 141 -6.30 -2.68 18.72
C SER A 141 -5.89 -1.21 18.74
N ALA A 142 -5.24 -0.72 17.68
CA ALA A 142 -4.85 0.68 17.54
C ALA A 142 -5.84 1.52 16.72
N PHE A 143 -6.95 0.95 16.22
CA PHE A 143 -7.88 1.70 15.37
C PHE A 143 -8.47 2.92 16.08
N ALA A 144 -8.78 2.84 17.38
CA ALA A 144 -9.26 3.99 18.13
C ALA A 144 -8.24 5.14 18.10
N ALA A 145 -6.96 4.87 18.40
CA ALA A 145 -5.89 5.87 18.36
C ALA A 145 -5.64 6.39 16.92
N LEU A 146 -5.72 5.52 15.91
CA LEU A 146 -5.61 5.93 14.51
C LEU A 146 -6.77 6.87 14.13
N MET A 147 -7.99 6.57 14.52
CA MET A 147 -9.15 7.43 14.26
C MET A 147 -9.04 8.79 14.96
N ASP A 148 -8.42 8.86 16.13
CA ASP A 148 -8.14 10.15 16.79
C ASP A 148 -7.14 10.98 15.98
N VAL A 149 -6.10 10.35 15.42
CA VAL A 149 -5.16 11.01 14.47
C VAL A 149 -5.89 11.49 13.21
N MET A 150 -6.80 10.67 12.65
CA MET A 150 -7.60 11.06 11.49
C MET A 150 -8.45 12.31 11.77
N ARG A 151 -9.12 12.37 12.95
CA ARG A 151 -9.92 13.53 13.38
C ARG A 151 -9.08 14.76 13.64
N GLY A 152 -7.81 14.60 14.00
CA GLY A 152 -6.86 15.70 14.19
C GLY A 152 -6.61 16.54 12.94
N GLY A 153 -6.98 16.05 11.75
CA GLY A 153 -6.97 16.81 10.50
C GLY A 153 -5.59 17.04 9.88
N ARG A 154 -4.51 16.47 10.47
CA ARG A 154 -3.12 16.64 10.05
C ARG A 154 -2.66 15.62 9.00
N VAL A 155 -3.47 14.61 8.67
CA VAL A 155 -3.15 13.56 7.69
C VAL A 155 -4.05 13.66 6.47
N ASP A 156 -3.52 13.29 5.29
CA ASP A 156 -4.21 13.29 4.01
C ASP A 156 -4.72 11.88 3.65
N PHE A 157 -4.11 10.83 4.23
CA PHE A 157 -4.45 9.44 3.99
C PHE A 157 -4.05 8.55 5.19
N VAL A 158 -4.59 7.33 5.20
CA VAL A 158 -4.23 6.29 6.17
C VAL A 158 -3.90 4.97 5.46
N GLN A 159 -3.03 4.17 6.08
CA GLN A 159 -2.71 2.82 5.61
C GLN A 159 -3.08 1.80 6.67
N VAL A 160 -3.97 0.87 6.33
CA VAL A 160 -4.60 -0.06 7.26
C VAL A 160 -4.75 -1.47 6.67
N PRO A 161 -4.77 -2.53 7.50
CA PRO A 161 -4.97 -3.89 7.01
C PRO A 161 -6.41 -4.08 6.51
N TYR A 162 -6.54 -4.65 5.29
CA TYR A 162 -7.82 -5.02 4.72
C TYR A 162 -7.69 -6.19 3.75
N ASN A 163 -8.47 -7.25 3.97
CA ASN A 163 -8.54 -8.41 3.09
C ASN A 163 -9.84 -9.18 3.30
N ALA A 164 -10.10 -10.19 2.46
CA ALA A 164 -11.35 -10.97 2.49
C ALA A 164 -11.62 -11.75 3.79
N ALA A 165 -10.58 -12.04 4.58
CA ALA A 165 -10.72 -12.70 5.88
C ALA A 165 -10.83 -11.70 7.06
N ASP A 166 -10.33 -10.48 6.88
CA ASP A 166 -10.35 -9.41 7.89
C ASP A 166 -10.92 -8.12 7.27
N VAL A 167 -12.14 -7.82 7.63
CA VAL A 167 -12.92 -6.67 7.14
C VAL A 167 -13.21 -5.64 8.23
N ALA A 168 -12.50 -5.70 9.36
CA ALA A 168 -12.79 -4.88 10.53
C ALA A 168 -12.83 -3.38 10.26
N ILE A 169 -12.00 -2.90 9.32
CA ILE A 169 -11.96 -1.47 8.97
C ILE A 169 -13.26 -0.95 8.32
N THR A 170 -14.12 -1.84 7.81
CA THR A 170 -15.35 -1.44 7.09
C THR A 170 -16.39 -0.81 7.99
N GLU A 171 -16.33 -1.08 9.31
CA GLU A 171 -17.30 -0.65 10.29
C GLU A 171 -17.01 0.74 10.86
N GLU A 172 -15.73 1.12 10.98
CA GLU A 172 -15.32 2.35 11.68
C GLU A 172 -14.35 3.20 10.87
N VAL A 173 -13.24 2.60 10.40
CA VAL A 173 -12.14 3.36 9.76
C VAL A 173 -12.53 3.85 8.36
N LEU A 174 -13.12 3.01 7.52
CA LEU A 174 -13.53 3.42 6.17
C LEU A 174 -14.64 4.48 6.20
N PRO A 175 -15.71 4.38 7.01
CA PRO A 175 -16.68 5.45 7.14
C PRO A 175 -16.07 6.78 7.58
N LEU A 176 -15.18 6.77 8.56
CA LEU A 176 -14.51 7.99 9.02
C LEU A 176 -13.57 8.57 7.96
N ALA A 177 -12.85 7.71 7.23
CA ALA A 177 -11.98 8.17 6.13
C ALA A 177 -12.80 8.86 5.03
N GLU A 178 -13.95 8.30 4.67
CA GLU A 178 -14.89 8.88 3.70
C GLU A 178 -15.44 10.22 4.19
N GLU A 179 -15.91 10.31 5.43
CA GLU A 179 -16.40 11.54 6.06
C GLU A 179 -15.36 12.66 6.03
N LEU A 180 -14.10 12.33 6.32
CA LEU A 180 -13.00 13.28 6.39
C LEU A 180 -12.30 13.51 5.03
N GLY A 181 -12.70 12.81 3.98
CA GLY A 181 -12.09 12.88 2.65
C GLY A 181 -10.66 12.34 2.59
N LEU A 182 -10.29 11.41 3.48
CA LEU A 182 -8.96 10.80 3.53
C LEU A 182 -8.81 9.67 2.53
N GLY A 183 -7.61 9.54 1.94
CA GLY A 183 -7.26 8.38 1.14
C GLY A 183 -7.04 7.14 2.00
N VAL A 184 -7.32 5.96 1.45
CA VAL A 184 -7.07 4.69 2.14
C VAL A 184 -6.20 3.77 1.31
N ILE A 185 -5.05 3.39 1.86
CA ILE A 185 -4.17 2.36 1.32
C ILE A 185 -4.39 1.06 2.10
N ALA A 186 -4.82 0.00 1.40
CA ALA A 186 -5.05 -1.31 2.00
C ALA A 186 -3.76 -2.14 2.00
N MET A 187 -3.18 -2.35 3.20
CA MET A 187 -2.06 -3.27 3.37
C MET A 187 -2.54 -4.70 3.66
N VAL A 188 -1.65 -5.66 3.50
CA VAL A 188 -1.88 -7.12 3.64
C VAL A 188 -3.13 -7.65 2.91
N PRO A 189 -3.39 -7.20 1.67
CA PRO A 189 -4.60 -7.58 0.94
C PRO A 189 -4.68 -9.08 0.68
N LEU A 190 -3.54 -9.78 0.68
CA LEU A 190 -3.41 -11.23 0.51
C LEU A 190 -3.19 -11.99 1.85
N GLY A 191 -3.42 -11.31 2.99
CA GLY A 191 -3.27 -11.89 4.33
C GLY A 191 -1.85 -12.37 4.62
N SER A 192 -0.82 -11.62 4.23
CA SER A 192 0.60 -12.00 4.30
C SER A 192 0.87 -13.35 3.61
N GLY A 193 0.27 -13.58 2.44
CA GLY A 193 0.39 -14.82 1.66
C GLY A 193 -0.42 -16.00 2.19
N ARG A 194 -1.03 -15.91 3.38
CA ARG A 194 -1.81 -17.00 3.97
C ARG A 194 -3.05 -17.33 3.14
N LEU A 195 -3.74 -16.31 2.63
CA LEU A 195 -4.95 -16.50 1.83
C LEU A 195 -4.64 -17.12 0.47
N VAL A 196 -3.50 -16.76 -0.12
CA VAL A 196 -3.09 -17.33 -1.42
C VAL A 196 -2.68 -18.81 -1.29
N ARG A 197 -2.03 -19.19 -0.17
CA ARG A 197 -1.68 -20.59 0.08
C ARG A 197 -2.90 -21.51 0.26
N LYS A 198 -4.05 -20.95 0.58
CA LYS A 198 -5.34 -21.65 0.71
C LYS A 198 -6.24 -21.40 -0.49
N ALA A 199 -5.70 -21.43 -1.71
CA ALA A 199 -6.46 -21.19 -2.91
C ALA A 199 -7.61 -22.22 -3.07
N PRO A 200 -8.82 -21.79 -3.45
CA PRO A 200 -9.91 -22.68 -3.80
C PRO A 200 -9.58 -23.43 -5.10
N ALA A 201 -10.40 -24.41 -5.48
CA ALA A 201 -10.27 -25.10 -6.75
C ALA A 201 -10.61 -24.14 -7.92
N ASP A 202 -10.01 -24.36 -9.10
CA ASP A 202 -10.20 -23.50 -10.27
C ASP A 202 -11.69 -23.33 -10.66
N LYS A 203 -12.50 -24.38 -10.51
CA LYS A 203 -13.95 -24.31 -10.72
C LYS A 203 -14.67 -23.30 -9.83
N ASP A 204 -14.13 -23.03 -8.64
CA ASP A 204 -14.69 -22.04 -7.72
C ASP A 204 -14.40 -20.60 -8.17
N LEU A 205 -13.49 -20.40 -9.15
CA LEU A 205 -13.23 -19.09 -9.74
C LEU A 205 -14.13 -18.79 -10.96
N GLU A 206 -14.80 -19.80 -11.52
CA GLU A 206 -15.68 -19.65 -12.70
C GLU A 206 -16.70 -18.50 -12.58
N PRO A 207 -17.41 -18.31 -11.45
CA PRO A 207 -18.35 -17.19 -11.30
C PRO A 207 -17.70 -15.81 -11.37
N LEU A 208 -16.37 -15.74 -11.18
CA LEU A 208 -15.61 -14.49 -11.16
C LEU A 208 -14.91 -14.15 -12.48
N ARG A 209 -14.95 -15.07 -13.47
CA ARG A 209 -14.30 -14.90 -14.79
C ARG A 209 -14.79 -13.66 -15.53
N GLY A 210 -16.08 -13.34 -15.45
CA GLY A 210 -16.67 -12.14 -16.05
C GLY A 210 -16.09 -10.82 -15.53
N PHE A 211 -15.42 -10.86 -14.39
CA PHE A 211 -14.71 -9.72 -13.78
C PHE A 211 -13.21 -9.70 -14.13
N GLY A 212 -12.75 -10.52 -15.07
CA GLY A 212 -11.31 -10.62 -15.42
C GLY A 212 -10.46 -11.33 -14.38
N VAL A 213 -11.05 -12.17 -13.54
CA VAL A 213 -10.33 -12.97 -12.54
C VAL A 213 -9.84 -14.27 -13.19
N GLU A 214 -8.53 -14.46 -13.22
CA GLU A 214 -7.86 -15.68 -13.67
C GLU A 214 -7.27 -16.46 -12.50
N THR A 215 -6.91 -15.78 -11.41
CA THR A 215 -6.26 -16.38 -10.24
C THR A 215 -6.94 -15.98 -8.94
N TRP A 216 -6.69 -16.78 -7.91
CA TRP A 216 -7.21 -16.47 -6.56
C TRP A 216 -6.64 -15.17 -5.99
N ALA A 217 -5.35 -14.84 -6.28
CA ALA A 217 -4.76 -13.59 -5.87
C ALA A 217 -5.51 -12.39 -6.46
N GLN A 218 -5.90 -12.45 -7.74
CA GLN A 218 -6.71 -11.41 -8.38
C GLN A 218 -8.09 -11.29 -7.73
N ALA A 219 -8.75 -12.41 -7.40
CA ALA A 219 -10.03 -12.38 -6.69
C ALA A 219 -9.92 -11.67 -5.34
N LEU A 220 -8.88 -11.97 -4.57
CA LEU A 220 -8.62 -11.32 -3.27
C LEU A 220 -8.34 -9.82 -3.40
N LEU A 221 -7.56 -9.41 -4.41
CA LEU A 221 -7.28 -8.00 -4.68
C LEU A 221 -8.53 -7.27 -5.16
N LYS A 222 -9.31 -7.85 -6.08
CA LYS A 222 -10.58 -7.28 -6.51
C LYS A 222 -11.58 -7.14 -5.37
N PHE A 223 -11.62 -8.09 -4.43
CA PHE A 223 -12.44 -7.97 -3.23
C PHE A 223 -12.13 -6.68 -2.46
N VAL A 224 -10.85 -6.38 -2.25
CA VAL A 224 -10.41 -5.15 -1.56
C VAL A 224 -10.75 -3.90 -2.38
N LEU A 225 -10.43 -3.92 -3.66
CA LEU A 225 -10.62 -2.79 -4.58
C LEU A 225 -12.09 -2.53 -4.95
N SER A 226 -12.98 -3.46 -4.68
CA SER A 226 -14.43 -3.30 -4.87
C SER A 226 -15.09 -2.48 -3.76
N ASP A 227 -14.35 -2.09 -2.73
CA ASP A 227 -14.75 -1.02 -1.82
C ASP A 227 -14.21 0.31 -2.38
N GLU A 228 -15.11 1.17 -2.83
CA GLU A 228 -14.74 2.43 -3.50
C GLU A 228 -14.00 3.41 -2.60
N ARG A 229 -14.10 3.24 -1.27
CA ARG A 229 -13.37 4.03 -0.27
C ARG A 229 -11.88 3.67 -0.20
N VAL A 230 -11.48 2.53 -0.78
CA VAL A 230 -10.08 2.11 -0.87
C VAL A 230 -9.43 2.70 -2.12
N SER A 231 -8.42 3.53 -1.93
CA SER A 231 -7.68 4.15 -3.05
C SER A 231 -6.71 3.18 -3.71
N CYS A 232 -6.00 2.37 -2.92
CA CYS A 232 -4.98 1.44 -3.42
C CYS A 232 -4.84 0.22 -2.52
N ALA A 233 -4.58 -0.95 -3.12
CA ALA A 233 -4.17 -2.16 -2.42
C ALA A 233 -2.69 -2.45 -2.73
N ILE A 234 -1.87 -2.74 -1.70
CA ILE A 234 -0.42 -2.92 -1.82
C ILE A 234 0.03 -4.37 -1.54
N PRO A 235 -0.22 -5.32 -2.46
CA PRO A 235 0.38 -6.65 -2.36
C PRO A 235 1.90 -6.57 -2.52
N ALA A 236 2.63 -7.47 -1.83
CA ALA A 236 4.06 -7.65 -2.02
C ALA A 236 4.35 -8.95 -2.79
N THR A 237 5.37 -8.92 -3.64
CA THR A 237 5.84 -10.10 -4.37
C THR A 237 7.32 -10.00 -4.72
N SER A 238 7.99 -11.14 -4.77
CA SER A 238 9.38 -11.26 -5.22
C SER A 238 9.51 -11.75 -6.68
N LYS A 239 8.40 -11.79 -7.44
CA LYS A 239 8.34 -12.36 -8.79
C LYS A 239 7.73 -11.38 -9.78
N PRO A 240 8.43 -11.04 -10.89
CA PRO A 240 7.94 -10.12 -11.91
C PRO A 240 6.58 -10.53 -12.50
N GLU A 241 6.40 -11.81 -12.78
CA GLU A 241 5.15 -12.33 -13.34
C GLU A 241 3.94 -12.11 -12.40
N ARG A 242 4.14 -12.20 -11.08
CA ARG A 242 3.11 -11.93 -10.10
C ARG A 242 2.81 -10.43 -9.95
N ALA A 243 3.79 -9.55 -10.14
CA ALA A 243 3.55 -8.13 -10.19
C ALA A 243 2.60 -7.78 -11.34
N ARG A 244 2.84 -8.34 -12.54
CA ARG A 244 1.96 -8.18 -13.71
C ARG A 244 0.58 -8.82 -13.49
N GLU A 245 0.52 -9.99 -12.85
CA GLU A 245 -0.73 -10.67 -12.48
C GLU A 245 -1.57 -9.83 -11.53
N ASN A 246 -0.96 -9.33 -10.44
CA ASN A 246 -1.63 -8.49 -9.46
C ASN A 246 -2.16 -7.19 -10.08
N ALA A 247 -1.39 -6.58 -10.98
CA ALA A 247 -1.77 -5.35 -11.66
C ALA A 247 -3.11 -5.48 -12.40
N ARG A 248 -3.39 -6.62 -13.03
CA ARG A 248 -4.66 -6.87 -13.74
C ARG A 248 -5.88 -6.84 -12.82
N ALA A 249 -5.73 -7.11 -11.52
CA ALA A 249 -6.83 -6.96 -10.58
C ALA A 249 -7.31 -5.52 -10.41
N GLY A 250 -6.48 -4.53 -10.76
CA GLY A 250 -6.82 -3.10 -10.75
C GLY A 250 -7.62 -2.62 -11.97
N GLU A 251 -8.09 -3.51 -12.82
CA GLU A 251 -8.91 -3.19 -13.99
C GLU A 251 -10.39 -3.49 -13.72
N PRO A 252 -11.33 -2.61 -14.14
CA PRO A 252 -12.76 -2.90 -14.04
C PRO A 252 -13.14 -4.07 -14.97
N PRO A 253 -14.30 -4.72 -14.74
CA PRO A 253 -15.27 -4.40 -13.70
C PRO A 253 -14.84 -4.88 -12.31
N PHE A 254 -15.30 -4.17 -11.28
CA PHE A 254 -15.15 -4.57 -9.88
C PHE A 254 -16.37 -5.33 -9.38
N PHE A 255 -16.23 -6.04 -8.26
CA PHE A 255 -17.28 -6.88 -7.70
C PHE A 255 -18.44 -6.08 -7.12
N GLY A 256 -19.64 -6.59 -7.28
CA GLY A 256 -20.80 -6.22 -6.48
C GLY A 256 -20.79 -6.90 -5.11
N SER A 257 -21.87 -6.71 -4.36
CA SER A 257 -22.02 -7.28 -3.01
C SER A 257 -22.03 -8.80 -3.00
N GLU A 258 -22.61 -9.43 -4.04
CA GLU A 258 -22.72 -10.88 -4.16
C GLU A 258 -21.37 -11.55 -4.37
N GLU A 259 -20.56 -11.04 -5.30
CA GLU A 259 -19.22 -11.57 -5.57
C GLU A 259 -18.28 -11.31 -4.38
N ARG A 260 -18.39 -10.15 -3.73
CA ARG A 260 -17.61 -9.88 -2.51
C ARG A 260 -17.93 -10.89 -1.41
N GLU A 261 -19.21 -11.18 -1.14
CA GLU A 261 -19.59 -12.18 -0.15
C GLU A 261 -19.17 -13.59 -0.57
N TYR A 262 -19.22 -13.90 -1.87
CA TYR A 262 -18.72 -15.16 -2.42
C TYR A 262 -17.22 -15.34 -2.15
N VAL A 263 -16.39 -14.36 -2.49
CA VAL A 263 -14.93 -14.37 -2.23
C VAL A 263 -14.65 -14.48 -0.73
N ARG A 264 -15.40 -13.76 0.10
CA ARG A 264 -15.26 -13.80 1.55
C ARG A 264 -15.54 -15.18 2.13
N ARG A 265 -16.56 -15.89 1.65
CA ARG A 265 -16.85 -17.29 2.04
C ARG A 265 -15.70 -18.24 1.65
N LEU A 266 -15.14 -18.08 0.45
CA LEU A 266 -14.01 -18.89 0.03
C LEU A 266 -12.76 -18.63 0.87
N ALA A 267 -12.48 -17.38 1.21
CA ALA A 267 -11.31 -16.98 2.01
C ALA A 267 -11.34 -17.47 3.47
N ARG A 268 -12.52 -17.87 3.99
CA ARG A 268 -12.72 -18.37 5.35
C ARG A 268 -12.66 -19.89 5.49
N ARG A 269 -12.60 -20.64 4.38
CA ARG A 269 -12.39 -22.09 4.35
C ARG A 269 -10.93 -22.43 4.64
#